data_c5e67f3932b21d48d126fbcca7033f9a
#
_entry.id   c5e67f3932b21d48d126fbcca7033f9a
#
_cell.length_a   1.000
_cell.length_b   1.000
_cell.length_c   1.000
_cell.angle_alpha   90.00
_cell.angle_beta   90.00
_cell.angle_gamma   90.00
#
_symmetry.space_group_name_H-M   'P 1'
#
loop_
_entity.id
_entity.type
_entity.pdbx_description
1 polymer ?
#
loop_
_entity_poly.entity_id
_entity_poly.type
_entity_poly.pdbx_seq_one_letter_code
_entity_poly.pdbx_strand_id
1 'polypeptide(L)'
;MPRNSWKERLPKIQRMEDILGRTPGQIAAHDPSCKFKVYVASYANGDWSCNTRLDAEGNIVAGAIPNLVAKISEWSHGTLKGEVIPKPLNIASHDLLDKMPPFIFFTGHSDFVLTQEEVDNLRDYLMAGGAVWGDNALAGEGSRFDVAFKREMKRVIPDVDKNFVSYSPTDEIFTKGKFPLSQFPTGMNYYAEPPQHLDIDGVLAILYTPNDYSDMMFMRINPGDKDFFMTYKPIDPGTLYTNTTFVEKRSVFYRNFDLKSSLDVHHMGMDIITHLIIRFDPKLQLPP
;
A
#
# COMPACT_ATOMS: atom_id res chain seq x y z
N MET A 1 -25.17 -22.10 19.19
CA MET A 1 -25.81 -21.01 18.44
C MET A 1 -25.52 -21.23 16.97
N PRO A 2 -26.52 -21.20 16.08
CA PRO A 2 -26.25 -21.37 14.66
C PRO A 2 -25.31 -20.24 14.21
N ARG A 3 -24.23 -20.60 13.52
CA ARG A 3 -23.35 -19.66 12.84
C ARG A 3 -24.15 -19.05 11.68
N ASN A 4 -24.84 -17.94 11.93
CA ASN A 4 -25.28 -17.12 10.82
C ASN A 4 -24.03 -16.70 10.06
N SER A 5 -23.94 -17.07 8.80
CA SER A 5 -22.80 -16.72 8.00
C SER A 5 -22.68 -15.19 8.02
N TRP A 6 -21.50 -14.66 8.25
CA TRP A 6 -21.22 -13.25 8.23
C TRP A 6 -21.70 -12.61 6.90
N LYS A 7 -21.79 -13.39 5.81
CA LYS A 7 -22.42 -13.03 4.53
C LYS A 7 -23.90 -12.60 4.66
N GLU A 8 -24.60 -13.06 5.71
CA GLU A 8 -26.01 -12.68 5.95
C GLU A 8 -26.15 -11.40 6.80
N ARG A 9 -25.06 -10.97 7.46
CA ARG A 9 -25.04 -9.76 8.30
C ARG A 9 -24.64 -8.49 7.56
N LEU A 10 -24.03 -8.63 6.39
CA LEU A 10 -23.79 -7.46 5.56
C LEU A 10 -25.16 -6.95 5.09
N PRO A 11 -25.54 -5.69 5.36
CA PRO A 11 -26.54 -5.06 4.55
C PRO A 11 -26.09 -5.34 3.13
N LYS A 12 -26.99 -5.71 2.23
CA LYS A 12 -26.67 -5.87 0.81
C LYS A 12 -25.92 -4.62 0.39
N ILE A 13 -24.60 -4.70 0.53
CA ILE A 13 -23.74 -3.57 0.19
C ILE A 13 -23.97 -3.44 -1.29
N GLN A 14 -24.63 -2.34 -1.63
CA GLN A 14 -24.80 -1.92 -3.00
C GLN A 14 -23.45 -2.06 -3.67
N ARG A 15 -23.45 -2.59 -4.86
CA ARG A 15 -22.20 -2.69 -5.63
C ARG A 15 -21.54 -1.33 -5.62
N MET A 16 -20.22 -1.29 -5.65
CA MET A 16 -19.46 -0.04 -5.60
C MET A 16 -19.95 1.00 -6.62
N GLU A 17 -20.48 0.55 -7.73
CA GLU A 17 -21.20 1.35 -8.73
C GLU A 17 -22.36 2.17 -8.16
N ASP A 18 -23.07 1.61 -7.18
CA ASP A 18 -24.19 2.29 -6.52
C ASP A 18 -23.72 3.26 -5.45
N ILE A 19 -22.60 2.93 -4.76
CA ILE A 19 -22.02 3.78 -3.71
C ILE A 19 -21.38 5.02 -4.33
N LEU A 20 -20.73 4.89 -5.47
CA LEU A 20 -20.06 6.00 -6.16
C LEU A 20 -21.03 6.78 -7.07
N GLY A 21 -22.26 6.29 -7.28
CA GLY A 21 -23.25 6.92 -8.16
C GLY A 21 -22.80 7.02 -9.62
N ARG A 22 -21.68 6.39 -9.98
CA ARG A 22 -21.11 6.37 -11.34
C ARG A 22 -20.42 5.05 -11.57
N THR A 23 -20.66 4.41 -12.69
CA THR A 23 -19.82 3.28 -13.09
C THR A 23 -18.41 3.76 -13.39
N PRO A 24 -17.37 3.00 -13.02
CA PRO A 24 -15.98 3.32 -13.38
C PRO A 24 -15.81 3.64 -14.86
N GLY A 25 -16.53 2.99 -15.76
CA GLY A 25 -16.54 3.29 -17.18
C GLY A 25 -17.12 4.68 -17.55
N GLN A 26 -17.98 5.28 -16.70
CA GLN A 26 -18.49 6.64 -16.91
C GLN A 26 -17.48 7.71 -16.45
N ILE A 27 -16.61 7.36 -15.50
CA ILE A 27 -15.52 8.25 -15.08
C ILE A 27 -14.41 8.25 -16.14
N ALA A 28 -14.11 7.10 -16.72
CA ALA A 28 -13.08 6.96 -17.75
C ALA A 28 -13.46 7.58 -19.10
N ALA A 29 -14.76 7.67 -19.43
CA ALA A 29 -15.22 8.19 -20.72
C ALA A 29 -14.99 9.69 -20.93
N HIS A 30 -14.74 10.47 -19.88
CA HIS A 30 -14.60 11.93 -19.94
C HIS A 30 -13.20 12.47 -19.60
N ASP A 31 -12.32 11.67 -19.04
CA ASP A 31 -10.94 12.04 -18.75
C ASP A 31 -10.02 10.91 -19.21
N PRO A 32 -9.16 11.13 -20.20
CA PRO A 32 -8.20 10.11 -20.65
C PRO A 32 -7.16 9.78 -19.58
N SER A 33 -7.12 10.51 -18.47
CA SER A 33 -6.30 10.21 -17.31
C SER A 33 -7.13 9.52 -16.23
N CYS A 34 -6.64 8.38 -15.72
CA CYS A 34 -7.18 7.78 -14.52
C CYS A 34 -6.78 8.58 -13.30
N LYS A 35 -7.76 9.16 -12.64
CA LYS A 35 -7.56 9.83 -11.35
C LYS A 35 -7.93 8.87 -10.23
N PHE A 36 -7.01 8.68 -9.29
CA PHE A 36 -7.25 7.83 -8.12
C PHE A 36 -6.75 8.48 -6.85
N LYS A 37 -7.38 8.12 -5.75
CA LYS A 37 -7.01 8.59 -4.40
C LYS A 37 -6.36 7.46 -3.63
N VAL A 38 -5.27 7.79 -2.94
CA VAL A 38 -4.55 6.86 -2.07
C VAL A 38 -4.65 7.33 -0.64
N TYR A 39 -5.02 6.44 0.24
CA TYR A 39 -5.14 6.67 1.66
C TYR A 39 -4.12 5.83 2.42
N VAL A 40 -3.45 6.46 3.37
CA VAL A 40 -2.67 5.76 4.40
C VAL A 40 -3.61 5.46 5.55
N ALA A 41 -3.69 4.21 5.94
CA ALA A 41 -4.50 3.78 7.06
C ALA A 41 -3.87 4.23 8.39
N SER A 42 -4.68 4.76 9.29
CA SER A 42 -4.33 4.89 10.69
C SER A 42 -5.16 3.93 11.55
N TYR A 43 -4.52 3.31 12.51
CA TYR A 43 -5.12 2.28 13.36
C TYR A 43 -4.59 2.38 14.79
N ALA A 44 -5.32 1.81 15.74
CA ALA A 44 -4.98 1.86 17.14
C ALA A 44 -3.77 0.99 17.50
N ASN A 45 -3.07 1.42 18.53
CA ASN A 45 -1.99 0.65 19.17
C ASN A 45 -0.79 0.28 18.29
N GLY A 46 -0.61 0.95 17.15
CA GLY A 46 0.50 0.73 16.24
C GLY A 46 1.17 2.02 15.77
N ASP A 47 2.24 1.87 15.06
CA ASP A 47 3.07 2.98 14.54
C ASP A 47 2.88 3.19 13.03
N TRP A 48 1.64 3.21 12.59
CA TRP A 48 1.20 3.33 11.18
C TRP A 48 1.87 4.47 10.39
N SER A 49 2.39 5.48 11.07
CA SER A 49 3.04 6.64 10.43
C SER A 49 4.55 6.50 10.27
N CYS A 50 5.12 5.33 10.55
CA CYS A 50 6.57 5.11 10.58
C CYS A 50 7.29 5.52 9.28
N ASN A 51 6.67 5.29 8.13
CA ASN A 51 7.18 5.67 6.80
C ASN A 51 6.39 6.83 6.18
N THR A 52 5.79 7.65 7.05
CA THR A 52 4.99 8.82 6.69
C THR A 52 5.42 10.00 7.54
N ARG A 53 5.54 11.16 6.91
CA ARG A 53 5.79 12.39 7.63
C ARG A 53 4.53 13.20 7.75
N LEU A 54 4.22 13.61 8.95
CA LEU A 54 3.09 14.44 9.28
C LEU A 54 3.54 15.88 9.60
N ASP A 55 2.71 16.86 9.26
CA ASP A 55 2.82 18.23 9.77
C ASP A 55 2.19 18.37 11.17
N ALA A 56 2.18 19.59 11.69
CA ALA A 56 1.62 19.88 13.02
C ALA A 56 0.11 19.61 13.12
N GLU A 57 -0.59 19.68 12.01
CA GLU A 57 -2.03 19.43 11.86
C GLU A 57 -2.34 17.94 11.63
N GLY A 58 -1.31 17.09 11.56
CA GLY A 58 -1.42 15.67 11.30
C GLY A 58 -1.74 15.32 9.84
N ASN A 59 -1.38 16.19 8.90
CA ASN A 59 -1.49 15.90 7.47
C ASN A 59 -0.22 15.21 6.98
N ILE A 60 -0.39 14.30 6.04
CA ILE A 60 0.70 13.63 5.32
C ILE A 60 1.34 14.63 4.35
N VAL A 61 2.58 14.99 4.59
CA VAL A 61 3.34 15.95 3.77
C VAL A 61 4.47 15.29 2.98
N ALA A 62 4.90 14.11 3.38
CA ALA A 62 5.90 13.31 2.67
C ALA A 62 5.83 11.84 3.14
N GLY A 63 6.49 10.94 2.42
CA GLY A 63 6.58 9.54 2.81
C GLY A 63 6.69 8.59 1.62
N ALA A 64 6.62 7.31 1.92
CA ALA A 64 6.69 6.24 0.92
C ALA A 64 5.61 6.41 -0.17
N ILE A 65 4.37 6.50 0.23
CA ILE A 65 3.23 6.62 -0.70
C ILE A 65 3.23 7.94 -1.49
N PRO A 66 3.45 9.12 -0.88
CA PRO A 66 3.62 10.34 -1.66
C PRO A 66 4.72 10.27 -2.73
N ASN A 67 5.86 9.66 -2.41
CA ASN A 67 6.96 9.50 -3.36
C ASN A 67 6.59 8.55 -4.51
N LEU A 68 6.00 7.40 -4.18
CA LEU A 68 5.57 6.42 -5.17
C LEU A 68 4.50 7.00 -6.11
N VAL A 69 3.48 7.66 -5.57
CA VAL A 69 2.39 8.26 -6.35
C VAL A 69 2.92 9.37 -7.29
N ALA A 70 3.88 10.16 -6.84
CA ALA A 70 4.54 11.13 -7.70
C ALA A 70 5.27 10.46 -8.88
N LYS A 71 5.97 9.34 -8.64
CA LYS A 71 6.64 8.56 -9.69
C LYS A 71 5.67 7.88 -10.64
N ILE A 72 4.56 7.36 -10.15
CA ILE A 72 3.52 6.80 -11.00
C ILE A 72 3.00 7.83 -12.00
N SER A 73 2.73 9.04 -11.56
CA SER A 73 2.27 10.12 -12.45
C SER A 73 3.33 10.46 -13.51
N GLU A 74 4.59 10.53 -13.11
CA GLU A 74 5.72 10.79 -14.01
C GLU A 74 5.87 9.65 -15.04
N TRP A 75 5.98 8.40 -14.59
CA TRP A 75 6.26 7.26 -15.46
C TRP A 75 5.08 6.85 -16.35
N SER A 76 3.86 7.15 -15.92
CA SER A 76 2.68 6.95 -16.76
C SER A 76 2.44 8.11 -17.75
N HIS A 77 3.36 9.08 -17.82
CA HIS A 77 3.19 10.29 -18.62
C HIS A 77 1.86 11.01 -18.35
N GLY A 78 1.42 10.99 -17.08
CA GLY A 78 0.19 11.63 -16.65
C GLY A 78 -1.10 10.85 -16.96
N THR A 79 -1.00 9.62 -17.48
CA THR A 79 -2.18 8.74 -17.68
C THR A 79 -2.76 8.30 -16.33
N LEU A 80 -1.90 8.00 -15.36
CA LEU A 80 -2.29 7.72 -13.99
C LEU A 80 -1.99 8.97 -13.13
N LYS A 81 -3.02 9.54 -12.54
CA LYS A 81 -2.92 10.71 -11.67
C LYS A 81 -3.39 10.34 -10.26
N GLY A 82 -2.45 9.97 -9.42
CA GLY A 82 -2.70 9.71 -8.02
C GLY A 82 -2.72 10.99 -7.18
N GLU A 83 -3.62 11.03 -6.23
CA GLU A 83 -3.67 12.02 -5.17
C GLU A 83 -3.55 11.30 -3.83
N VAL A 84 -2.51 11.60 -3.07
CA VAL A 84 -2.43 11.13 -1.68
C VAL A 84 -3.29 12.04 -0.83
N ILE A 85 -4.26 11.46 -0.14
CA ILE A 85 -5.13 12.23 0.75
C ILE A 85 -4.34 12.64 1.98
N PRO A 86 -4.27 13.94 2.30
CA PRO A 86 -3.43 14.44 3.39
C PRO A 86 -3.81 13.90 4.75
N LYS A 87 -5.11 13.73 5.04
CA LYS A 87 -5.56 13.14 6.31
C LYS A 87 -5.47 11.62 6.25
N PRO A 88 -4.75 10.98 7.20
CA PRO A 88 -4.78 9.53 7.35
C PRO A 88 -6.22 9.04 7.52
N LEU A 89 -6.52 7.90 6.95
CA LEU A 89 -7.84 7.30 7.07
C LEU A 89 -7.89 6.42 8.31
N ASN A 90 -8.60 6.89 9.32
CA ASN A 90 -8.84 6.10 10.52
C ASN A 90 -9.78 4.94 10.19
N ILE A 91 -9.29 3.70 10.30
CA ILE A 91 -10.06 2.52 9.95
C ILE A 91 -11.19 2.21 10.96
N ALA A 92 -11.17 2.81 12.16
CA ALA A 92 -12.31 2.78 13.07
C ALA A 92 -13.46 3.71 12.63
N SER A 93 -13.20 4.65 11.73
CA SER A 93 -14.21 5.58 11.24
C SER A 93 -15.06 4.98 10.13
N HIS A 94 -16.34 5.33 10.08
CA HIS A 94 -17.20 5.03 8.93
C HIS A 94 -16.70 5.61 7.61
N ASP A 95 -15.79 6.57 7.65
CA ASP A 95 -15.13 7.16 6.49
C ASP A 95 -14.51 6.10 5.55
N LEU A 96 -14.05 4.97 6.09
CA LEU A 96 -13.52 3.88 5.29
C LEU A 96 -14.57 3.32 4.32
N LEU A 97 -15.80 3.14 4.80
CA LEU A 97 -16.92 2.62 4.01
C LEU A 97 -17.55 3.71 3.14
N ASP A 98 -17.63 4.94 3.65
CA ASP A 98 -18.21 6.06 2.90
C ASP A 98 -17.33 6.47 1.71
N LYS A 99 -16.02 6.43 1.87
CA LYS A 99 -15.07 6.80 0.82
C LYS A 99 -14.73 5.66 -0.12
N MET A 100 -14.85 4.41 0.34
CA MET A 100 -14.55 3.20 -0.43
C MET A 100 -13.35 3.34 -1.35
N PRO A 101 -12.14 3.64 -0.82
CA PRO A 101 -10.97 3.73 -1.67
C PRO A 101 -10.68 2.38 -2.37
N PRO A 102 -10.06 2.37 -3.55
CA PRO A 102 -9.64 1.12 -4.22
C PRO A 102 -8.77 0.26 -3.34
N PHE A 103 -7.90 0.89 -2.58
CA PHE A 103 -7.07 0.24 -1.57
C PHE A 103 -6.69 1.26 -0.50
N ILE A 104 -6.27 0.75 0.65
CA ILE A 104 -5.60 1.51 1.70
C ILE A 104 -4.18 0.95 1.90
N PHE A 105 -3.23 1.84 2.14
CA PHE A 105 -1.87 1.45 2.51
C PHE A 105 -1.74 1.29 4.02
N PHE A 106 -1.22 0.16 4.46
CA PHE A 106 -1.14 -0.23 5.87
C PHE A 106 0.30 -0.63 6.22
N THR A 107 0.95 0.04 7.15
CA THR A 107 2.35 -0.24 7.49
C THR A 107 2.64 -0.03 8.98
N GLY A 108 3.75 -0.55 9.47
CA GLY A 108 4.22 -0.40 10.86
C GLY A 108 5.44 -1.26 11.18
N HIS A 109 6.05 -0.98 12.33
CA HIS A 109 7.16 -1.76 12.90
C HIS A 109 6.72 -2.59 14.11
N SER A 110 5.70 -2.09 14.81
CA SER A 110 5.34 -2.58 16.13
C SER A 110 4.32 -3.70 16.07
N ASP A 111 4.27 -4.51 17.12
CA ASP A 111 3.09 -5.33 17.38
C ASP A 111 1.89 -4.41 17.66
N PHE A 112 0.73 -4.80 17.19
CA PHE A 112 -0.51 -4.05 17.39
C PHE A 112 -1.70 -4.99 17.51
N VAL A 113 -2.77 -4.48 18.11
CA VAL A 113 -4.05 -5.17 18.21
C VAL A 113 -5.15 -4.21 17.76
N LEU A 114 -5.87 -4.57 16.71
CA LEU A 114 -7.01 -3.79 16.24
C LEU A 114 -8.16 -3.84 17.25
N THR A 115 -8.82 -2.72 17.42
CA THR A 115 -10.08 -2.68 18.16
C THR A 115 -11.15 -3.49 17.42
N GLN A 116 -12.23 -3.83 18.10
CA GLN A 116 -13.32 -4.57 17.45
C GLN A 116 -13.98 -3.76 16.34
N GLU A 117 -14.11 -2.46 16.53
CA GLU A 117 -14.64 -1.54 15.52
C GLU A 117 -13.75 -1.49 14.26
N GLU A 118 -12.42 -1.42 14.45
CA GLU A 118 -11.47 -1.49 13.33
C GLU A 118 -11.58 -2.81 12.57
N VAL A 119 -11.70 -3.92 13.28
CA VAL A 119 -11.87 -5.25 12.67
C VAL A 119 -13.16 -5.32 11.85
N ASP A 120 -14.26 -4.82 12.41
CA ASP A 120 -15.57 -4.89 11.76
C ASP A 120 -15.63 -3.97 10.53
N ASN A 121 -15.17 -2.73 10.63
CA ASN A 121 -15.12 -1.79 9.50
C ASN A 121 -14.18 -2.30 8.39
N LEU A 122 -13.01 -2.82 8.76
CA LEU A 122 -12.07 -3.34 7.77
C LEU A 122 -12.62 -4.58 7.07
N ARG A 123 -13.33 -5.44 7.82
CA ARG A 123 -14.03 -6.59 7.24
C ARG A 123 -15.06 -6.15 6.22
N ASP A 124 -15.93 -5.22 6.59
CA ASP A 124 -16.99 -4.73 5.73
C ASP A 124 -16.41 -4.08 4.46
N TYR A 125 -15.32 -3.32 4.62
CA TYR A 125 -14.60 -2.72 3.50
C TYR A 125 -14.02 -3.77 2.54
N LEU A 126 -13.35 -4.80 3.05
CA LEU A 126 -12.79 -5.88 2.22
C LEU A 126 -13.90 -6.70 1.54
N MET A 127 -14.99 -6.95 2.25
CA MET A 127 -16.17 -7.65 1.71
C MET A 127 -16.89 -6.84 0.63
N ALA A 128 -16.83 -5.51 0.71
CA ALA A 128 -17.35 -4.61 -0.32
C ALA A 128 -16.45 -4.52 -1.55
N GLY A 129 -15.29 -5.18 -1.54
CA GLY A 129 -14.34 -5.20 -2.65
C GLY A 129 -13.17 -4.25 -2.48
N GLY A 130 -13.01 -3.56 -1.35
CA GLY A 130 -11.81 -2.83 -1.01
C GLY A 130 -10.57 -3.73 -0.93
N ALA A 131 -9.39 -3.14 -0.83
CA ALA A 131 -8.16 -3.89 -0.60
C ALA A 131 -7.25 -3.23 0.42
N VAL A 132 -6.42 -4.05 1.04
CA VAL A 132 -5.29 -3.60 1.87
C VAL A 132 -4.00 -3.93 1.14
N TRP A 133 -3.13 -2.93 0.97
CA TRP A 133 -1.73 -3.17 0.74
C TRP A 133 -0.98 -3.00 2.05
N GLY A 134 -0.62 -4.13 2.68
CA GLY A 134 0.21 -4.17 3.88
C GLY A 134 1.68 -4.18 3.52
N ASP A 135 2.49 -3.35 4.19
CA ASP A 135 3.95 -3.37 4.06
C ASP A 135 4.61 -3.43 5.43
N ASN A 136 5.49 -4.39 5.59
CA ASN A 136 6.20 -4.62 6.85
C ASN A 136 7.42 -3.72 6.96
N ALA A 137 7.29 -2.60 7.64
CA ALA A 137 8.39 -1.65 7.82
C ALA A 137 9.54 -2.15 8.72
N LEU A 138 9.42 -3.33 9.32
CA LEU A 138 10.49 -3.93 10.13
C LEU A 138 11.31 -4.99 9.37
N ALA A 139 11.00 -5.24 8.13
CA ALA A 139 11.55 -6.26 7.25
C ALA A 139 11.64 -7.68 7.84
N GLY A 140 11.28 -8.67 7.03
CA GLY A 140 11.42 -10.09 7.32
C GLY A 140 10.21 -10.74 7.98
N GLU A 141 9.98 -11.98 7.59
CA GLU A 141 8.97 -12.83 8.19
C GLU A 141 9.28 -13.12 9.67
N GLY A 142 8.22 -13.21 10.47
CA GLY A 142 8.35 -13.44 11.92
C GLY A 142 8.71 -12.17 12.71
N SER A 143 8.89 -11.01 12.07
CA SER A 143 9.04 -9.74 12.76
C SER A 143 7.75 -9.36 13.51
N ARG A 144 7.85 -8.40 14.43
CA ARG A 144 6.70 -8.01 15.28
C ARG A 144 5.49 -7.58 14.46
N PHE A 145 5.72 -6.75 13.45
CA PHE A 145 4.64 -6.30 12.58
C PHE A 145 4.10 -7.44 11.70
N ASP A 146 4.96 -8.28 11.13
CA ASP A 146 4.55 -9.43 10.32
C ASP A 146 3.59 -10.35 11.09
N VAL A 147 3.98 -10.72 12.30
CA VAL A 147 3.16 -11.57 13.18
C VAL A 147 1.84 -10.90 13.53
N ALA A 148 1.88 -9.61 13.90
CA ALA A 148 0.70 -8.85 14.24
C ALA A 148 -0.24 -8.67 13.03
N PHE A 149 0.29 -8.26 11.89
CA PHE A 149 -0.50 -8.06 10.68
C PHE A 149 -1.23 -9.35 10.27
N LYS A 150 -0.52 -10.46 10.18
CA LYS A 150 -1.11 -11.75 9.83
C LYS A 150 -2.15 -12.20 10.85
N ARG A 151 -1.92 -11.98 12.14
CA ARG A 151 -2.88 -12.27 13.21
C ARG A 151 -4.14 -11.43 13.09
N GLU A 152 -4.00 -10.12 12.92
CA GLU A 152 -5.13 -9.21 12.86
C GLU A 152 -5.94 -9.40 11.56
N MET A 153 -5.29 -9.67 10.44
CA MET A 153 -6.00 -9.95 9.19
C MET A 153 -6.81 -11.26 9.27
N LYS A 154 -6.37 -12.24 10.06
CA LYS A 154 -7.19 -13.45 10.36
C LYS A 154 -8.42 -13.14 11.21
N ARG A 155 -8.36 -12.10 12.06
CA ARG A 155 -9.55 -11.62 12.78
C ARG A 155 -10.51 -10.88 11.87
N VAL A 156 -9.97 -10.13 10.91
CA VAL A 156 -10.75 -9.40 9.91
C VAL A 156 -11.44 -10.36 8.96
N ILE A 157 -10.73 -11.37 8.45
CA ILE A 157 -11.26 -12.38 7.55
C ILE A 157 -11.35 -13.71 8.32
N PRO A 158 -12.50 -14.04 8.91
CA PRO A 158 -12.63 -15.16 9.84
C PRO A 158 -12.69 -16.52 9.15
N ASP A 159 -12.49 -16.61 7.85
CA ASP A 159 -12.39 -17.88 7.15
C ASP A 159 -11.05 -18.53 7.52
N VAL A 160 -11.10 -19.44 8.48
CA VAL A 160 -9.93 -20.06 9.12
C VAL A 160 -9.06 -20.85 8.15
N ASP A 161 -9.59 -21.23 7.01
CA ASP A 161 -8.85 -22.03 6.02
C ASP A 161 -8.03 -21.16 5.06
N LYS A 162 -8.21 -19.83 5.08
CA LYS A 162 -7.42 -18.93 4.26
C LYS A 162 -6.13 -18.54 4.94
N ASN A 163 -5.04 -18.93 4.33
CA ASN A 163 -3.70 -18.51 4.69
C ASN A 163 -3.15 -17.55 3.63
N PHE A 164 -2.20 -16.73 4.04
CA PHE A 164 -1.42 -15.97 3.08
C PHE A 164 -0.71 -16.90 2.11
N VAL A 165 -0.83 -16.61 0.83
CA VAL A 165 -0.20 -17.36 -0.27
C VAL A 165 0.91 -16.48 -0.84
N SER A 166 2.09 -17.07 -1.02
CA SER A 166 3.19 -16.34 -1.65
C SER A 166 2.98 -16.21 -3.15
N TYR A 167 3.25 -15.01 -3.66
CA TYR A 167 3.31 -14.76 -5.09
C TYR A 167 4.55 -15.41 -5.73
N SER A 168 4.44 -15.70 -7.02
CA SER A 168 5.55 -15.95 -7.92
C SER A 168 5.89 -14.68 -8.70
N PRO A 169 7.15 -14.42 -9.06
CA PRO A 169 7.50 -13.36 -10.01
C PRO A 169 6.82 -13.53 -11.39
N THR A 170 6.32 -14.73 -11.69
CA THR A 170 5.60 -15.05 -12.93
C THR A 170 4.11 -14.74 -12.88
N ASP A 171 3.60 -14.32 -11.73
CA ASP A 171 2.19 -13.97 -11.59
C ASP A 171 1.86 -12.69 -12.37
N GLU A 172 0.63 -12.63 -12.86
CA GLU A 172 0.20 -11.57 -13.79
C GLU A 172 0.40 -10.16 -13.25
N ILE A 173 0.21 -9.94 -11.97
CA ILE A 173 0.41 -8.66 -11.30
C ILE A 173 1.84 -8.11 -11.52
N PHE A 174 2.84 -9.00 -11.66
CA PHE A 174 4.24 -8.63 -11.81
C PHE A 174 4.77 -8.79 -13.23
N THR A 175 4.03 -9.44 -14.11
CA THR A 175 4.46 -9.69 -15.51
C THR A 175 3.71 -8.86 -16.53
N LYS A 176 2.50 -8.42 -16.22
CA LYS A 176 1.65 -7.63 -17.12
C LYS A 176 1.65 -6.13 -16.80
N GLY A 177 2.39 -5.70 -15.78
CA GLY A 177 2.56 -4.31 -15.43
C GLY A 177 3.45 -3.55 -16.41
N LYS A 178 3.63 -2.25 -16.16
CA LYS A 178 4.51 -1.40 -16.97
C LYS A 178 5.99 -1.77 -16.82
N PHE A 179 6.36 -2.34 -15.69
CA PHE A 179 7.73 -2.74 -15.37
C PHE A 179 7.80 -4.23 -15.02
N PRO A 180 7.68 -5.14 -16.00
CA PRO A 180 7.67 -6.57 -15.73
C PRO A 180 8.88 -7.01 -14.92
N LEU A 181 8.64 -7.75 -13.85
CA LEU A 181 9.67 -8.26 -12.98
C LEU A 181 10.09 -9.68 -13.41
N SER A 182 11.39 -9.97 -13.36
CA SER A 182 11.91 -11.33 -13.48
C SER A 182 12.17 -11.99 -12.11
N GLN A 183 12.30 -11.17 -11.08
CA GLN A 183 12.47 -11.56 -9.68
C GLN A 183 11.95 -10.45 -8.78
N PHE A 184 11.60 -10.76 -7.55
CA PHE A 184 11.25 -9.73 -6.59
C PHE A 184 12.47 -8.91 -6.19
N PRO A 185 12.34 -7.58 -6.04
CA PRO A 185 13.41 -6.76 -5.52
C PRO A 185 13.71 -7.14 -4.06
N THR A 186 14.97 -7.04 -3.68
CA THR A 186 15.33 -7.10 -2.28
C THR A 186 14.88 -5.84 -1.56
N GLY A 187 14.39 -5.98 -0.35
CA GLY A 187 14.03 -4.87 0.53
C GLY A 187 15.17 -4.42 1.42
N MET A 188 14.82 -3.72 2.49
CA MET A 188 15.78 -3.29 3.51
C MET A 188 16.52 -4.49 4.11
N ASN A 189 17.77 -4.28 4.46
CA ASN A 189 18.65 -5.35 4.95
C ASN A 189 18.76 -6.57 4.04
N TYR A 190 18.51 -6.38 2.73
CA TYR A 190 18.54 -7.44 1.69
C TYR A 190 17.54 -8.58 1.94
N TYR A 191 16.47 -8.34 2.67
CA TYR A 191 15.38 -9.29 2.74
C TYR A 191 14.75 -9.50 1.35
N ALA A 192 14.40 -10.74 1.04
CA ALA A 192 13.95 -11.13 -0.30
C ALA A 192 12.78 -12.14 -0.27
N GLU A 193 11.98 -12.10 0.79
CA GLU A 193 10.77 -12.91 0.87
C GLU A 193 9.78 -12.50 -0.23
N PRO A 194 9.08 -13.45 -0.82
CA PRO A 194 8.07 -13.14 -1.81
C PRO A 194 6.92 -12.33 -1.19
N PRO A 195 6.35 -11.37 -1.91
CA PRO A 195 5.07 -10.79 -1.53
C PRO A 195 4.02 -11.87 -1.35
N GLN A 196 3.04 -11.61 -0.51
CA GLN A 196 1.98 -12.54 -0.18
C GLN A 196 0.61 -11.92 -0.44
N HIS A 197 -0.40 -12.75 -0.62
CA HIS A 197 -1.76 -12.29 -0.80
C HIS A 197 -2.77 -13.15 -0.04
N LEU A 198 -3.95 -12.59 0.12
CA LEU A 198 -5.12 -13.28 0.59
C LEU A 198 -6.32 -12.80 -0.22
N ASP A 199 -7.06 -13.75 -0.79
CA ASP A 199 -8.21 -13.47 -1.64
C ASP A 199 -9.52 -13.78 -0.91
N ILE A 200 -10.56 -13.03 -1.22
CA ILE A 200 -11.93 -13.30 -0.83
C ILE A 200 -12.71 -13.66 -2.10
N ASP A 201 -13.26 -14.87 -2.14
CA ASP A 201 -14.01 -15.40 -3.28
C ASP A 201 -13.25 -15.26 -4.63
N GLY A 202 -11.92 -15.43 -4.60
CA GLY A 202 -11.04 -15.34 -5.78
C GLY A 202 -10.70 -13.91 -6.18
N VAL A 203 -11.04 -12.91 -5.35
CA VAL A 203 -10.69 -11.50 -5.57
C VAL A 203 -9.64 -11.09 -4.53
N LEU A 204 -8.55 -10.47 -4.98
CA LEU A 204 -7.49 -9.98 -4.11
C LEU A 204 -8.07 -9.01 -3.06
N ALA A 205 -7.95 -9.37 -1.79
CA ALA A 205 -8.37 -8.55 -0.67
C ALA A 205 -7.17 -7.93 0.07
N ILE A 206 -6.12 -8.70 0.26
CA ILE A 206 -4.92 -8.26 0.94
C ILE A 206 -3.70 -8.61 0.08
N LEU A 207 -2.90 -7.62 -0.23
CA LEU A 207 -1.53 -7.78 -0.73
C LEU A 207 -0.58 -7.40 0.40
N TYR A 208 0.43 -8.22 0.64
CA TYR A 208 1.37 -8.02 1.73
C TYR A 208 2.81 -8.13 1.24
N THR A 209 3.62 -7.13 1.57
CA THR A 209 5.04 -7.07 1.25
C THR A 209 5.88 -7.13 2.54
N PRO A 210 6.66 -8.22 2.76
CA PRO A 210 7.34 -8.45 4.04
C PRO A 210 8.72 -7.78 4.15
N ASN A 211 9.20 -7.08 3.11
CA ASN A 211 10.61 -6.72 2.97
C ASN A 211 10.94 -5.26 3.27
N ASP A 212 10.05 -4.51 3.93
CA ASP A 212 10.22 -3.07 4.20
C ASP A 212 10.48 -2.28 2.92
N TYR A 213 9.57 -2.42 1.98
CA TYR A 213 9.59 -1.65 0.75
C TYR A 213 9.21 -0.19 0.96
N SER A 214 8.48 0.10 2.02
CA SER A 214 8.11 1.46 2.36
C SER A 214 9.31 2.33 2.72
N ASP A 215 10.31 1.84 3.42
CA ASP A 215 11.54 2.59 3.65
C ASP A 215 12.28 2.89 2.35
N MET A 216 12.30 1.94 1.42
CA MET A 216 12.91 2.14 0.12
C MET A 216 12.14 3.13 -0.77
N MET A 217 10.82 3.17 -0.67
CA MET A 217 9.97 4.15 -1.36
C MET A 217 9.96 5.51 -0.66
N PHE A 218 10.25 5.57 0.64
CA PHE A 218 10.35 6.82 1.38
C PHE A 218 11.48 7.70 0.86
N MET A 219 12.50 7.10 0.31
CA MET A 219 13.63 7.80 -0.26
C MET A 219 13.33 8.21 -1.70
N ARG A 220 13.57 9.49 -2.04
CA ARG A 220 13.35 9.99 -3.40
C ARG A 220 14.44 9.51 -4.34
N ILE A 221 14.05 8.85 -5.40
CA ILE A 221 14.92 8.55 -6.54
C ILE A 221 14.92 9.78 -7.45
N ASN A 222 16.08 10.41 -7.64
CA ASN A 222 16.26 11.45 -8.66
C ASN A 222 16.83 10.81 -9.93
N PRO A 223 16.06 10.71 -11.02
CA PRO A 223 16.60 10.35 -12.32
C PRO A 223 17.59 11.43 -12.74
N GLY A 224 18.81 11.05 -13.06
CA GLY A 224 19.85 11.97 -13.53
C GLY A 224 20.97 12.26 -12.55
N ASP A 225 20.84 11.94 -11.28
CA ASP A 225 22.01 11.81 -10.41
C ASP A 225 22.81 10.62 -10.88
N LYS A 226 24.07 10.84 -11.30
CA LYS A 226 24.97 9.79 -11.82
C LYS A 226 25.14 8.61 -10.85
N ASP A 227 24.76 8.80 -9.63
CA ASP A 227 24.90 7.85 -8.54
C ASP A 227 23.54 7.34 -8.01
N PHE A 228 22.42 7.59 -8.69
CA PHE A 228 21.08 7.19 -8.23
C PHE A 228 20.79 7.57 -6.77
N PHE A 229 21.38 8.66 -6.31
CA PHE A 229 21.27 8.99 -4.91
C PHE A 229 19.86 9.41 -4.60
N MET A 230 19.29 8.68 -3.71
CA MET A 230 18.14 9.07 -2.97
C MET A 230 18.46 10.37 -2.25
N THR A 231 18.13 11.49 -2.87
CA THR A 231 18.15 12.73 -2.15
C THR A 231 16.94 12.77 -1.26
N TYR A 232 17.11 12.25 -0.06
CA TYR A 232 16.23 12.63 1.02
C TYR A 232 16.44 14.13 1.23
N LYS A 233 15.47 14.95 0.82
CA LYS A 233 15.40 16.33 1.29
C LYS A 233 14.64 16.28 2.60
N PRO A 234 15.26 16.55 3.75
CA PRO A 234 14.52 16.79 4.97
C PRO A 234 13.62 17.99 4.67
N ILE A 235 12.33 17.81 4.84
CA ILE A 235 11.33 18.84 4.57
C ILE A 235 11.36 19.86 5.70
N ASP A 236 11.98 19.53 6.84
CA ASP A 236 12.07 20.36 8.02
C ASP A 236 13.39 20.13 8.76
N PRO A 237 14.16 21.19 9.06
CA PRO A 237 15.41 21.06 9.80
C PRO A 237 15.27 20.51 11.23
N GLY A 238 14.07 20.48 11.79
CA GLY A 238 13.78 19.95 13.12
C GLY A 238 13.43 18.48 13.18
N THR A 239 13.37 17.77 12.06
CA THR A 239 13.08 16.35 12.07
C THR A 239 14.31 15.49 12.37
N LEU A 240 14.06 14.23 12.75
CA LEU A 240 15.05 13.20 13.09
C LEU A 240 16.21 13.05 12.09
N TYR A 241 16.09 13.65 10.93
CA TYR A 241 17.06 13.63 9.85
C TYR A 241 17.55 15.05 9.57
N THR A 242 18.34 15.61 10.46
CA THR A 242 19.21 16.74 10.08
C THR A 242 20.16 16.28 8.98
N ASN A 243 20.64 17.19 8.14
CA ASN A 243 21.57 16.84 7.06
C ASN A 243 22.76 16.00 7.56
N THR A 244 23.24 16.27 8.76
CA THR A 244 24.36 15.54 9.38
C THR A 244 23.96 14.13 9.79
N THR A 245 22.82 13.96 10.43
CA THR A 245 22.28 12.64 10.82
C THR A 245 21.97 11.78 9.61
N PHE A 246 21.53 12.40 8.52
CA PHE A 246 21.30 11.70 7.28
C PHE A 246 22.59 11.22 6.62
N VAL A 247 23.65 12.05 6.60
CA VAL A 247 24.95 11.64 6.04
C VAL A 247 25.55 10.48 6.83
N GLU A 248 25.43 10.49 8.15
CA GLU A 248 25.87 9.38 9.00
C GLU A 248 25.01 8.12 8.79
N LYS A 249 23.69 8.25 8.78
CA LYS A 249 22.77 7.14 8.50
C LYS A 249 22.84 6.69 7.03
N ARG A 250 23.12 7.58 6.09
CA ARG A 250 23.36 7.24 4.70
C ARG A 250 24.43 6.16 4.55
N SER A 251 25.52 6.25 5.32
CA SER A 251 26.54 5.20 5.30
C SER A 251 26.04 3.85 5.84
N VAL A 252 25.05 3.86 6.72
CA VAL A 252 24.39 2.65 7.25
C VAL A 252 23.35 2.14 6.25
N PHE A 253 22.53 3.02 5.69
CA PHE A 253 21.53 2.66 4.67
C PHE A 253 22.18 2.01 3.44
N TYR A 254 23.27 2.57 2.92
CA TYR A 254 24.00 1.99 1.78
C TYR A 254 24.59 0.60 2.06
N ARG A 255 24.67 0.19 3.29
CA ARG A 255 25.07 -1.16 3.66
C ARG A 255 23.89 -2.13 3.65
N ASN A 256 22.66 -1.62 3.67
CA ASN A 256 21.47 -2.39 3.94
C ASN A 256 20.57 -2.61 2.71
N PHE A 257 20.86 -1.96 1.59
CA PHE A 257 20.18 -2.20 0.31
C PHE A 257 20.99 -1.60 -0.85
N ASP A 258 20.69 -1.99 -2.06
CA ASP A 258 21.27 -1.42 -3.27
C ASP A 258 20.26 -0.52 -4.01
N LEU A 259 20.79 0.41 -4.82
CA LEU A 259 19.98 1.40 -5.52
C LEU A 259 19.11 0.81 -6.62
N LYS A 260 19.58 -0.26 -7.25
CA LYS A 260 18.79 -0.96 -8.25
C LYS A 260 17.54 -1.55 -7.61
N SER A 261 17.70 -2.20 -6.45
CA SER A 261 16.57 -2.74 -5.69
C SER A 261 15.58 -1.66 -5.28
N SER A 262 16.05 -0.46 -4.88
CA SER A 262 15.14 0.65 -4.59
C SER A 262 14.33 1.09 -5.81
N LEU A 263 14.96 1.18 -6.99
CA LEU A 263 14.24 1.48 -8.22
C LEU A 263 13.24 0.36 -8.57
N ASP A 264 13.66 -0.89 -8.48
CA ASP A 264 12.82 -2.04 -8.74
C ASP A 264 11.62 -2.12 -7.78
N VAL A 265 11.79 -1.70 -6.50
CA VAL A 265 10.69 -1.56 -5.53
C VAL A 265 9.67 -0.50 -5.97
N HIS A 266 10.12 0.65 -6.48
CA HIS A 266 9.20 1.66 -7.01
C HIS A 266 8.46 1.17 -8.25
N HIS A 267 9.16 0.45 -9.15
CA HIS A 267 8.54 -0.18 -10.33
C HIS A 267 7.47 -1.19 -9.91
N MET A 268 7.81 -2.08 -8.97
CA MET A 268 6.85 -3.04 -8.42
C MET A 268 5.68 -2.34 -7.72
N GLY A 269 5.95 -1.29 -6.95
CA GLY A 269 4.91 -0.49 -6.29
C GLY A 269 3.94 0.14 -7.29
N MET A 270 4.44 0.61 -8.45
CA MET A 270 3.59 1.09 -9.52
C MET A 270 2.71 -0.03 -10.08
N ASP A 271 3.27 -1.21 -10.32
CA ASP A 271 2.50 -2.35 -10.85
C ASP A 271 1.45 -2.82 -9.84
N ILE A 272 1.79 -2.85 -8.55
CA ILE A 272 0.84 -3.14 -7.46
C ILE A 272 -0.31 -2.13 -7.46
N ILE A 273 -0.03 -0.84 -7.41
CA ILE A 273 -1.08 0.21 -7.39
C ILE A 273 -1.94 0.11 -8.65
N THR A 274 -1.32 -0.06 -9.79
CA THR A 274 -2.02 -0.21 -11.07
C THR A 274 -2.96 -1.40 -11.04
N HIS A 275 -2.49 -2.55 -10.56
CA HIS A 275 -3.33 -3.74 -10.42
C HIS A 275 -4.50 -3.50 -9.46
N LEU A 276 -4.24 -2.89 -8.31
CA LEU A 276 -5.25 -2.58 -7.32
C LEU A 276 -6.32 -1.60 -7.84
N ILE A 277 -5.96 -0.69 -8.73
CA ILE A 277 -6.89 0.25 -9.37
C ILE A 277 -7.67 -0.45 -10.50
N ILE A 278 -6.99 -1.16 -11.40
CA ILE A 278 -7.61 -1.85 -12.54
C ILE A 278 -8.63 -2.90 -12.07
N ARG A 279 -8.38 -3.51 -10.95
CA ARG A 279 -9.33 -4.42 -10.29
C ARG A 279 -10.69 -3.77 -10.07
N PHE A 280 -10.73 -2.46 -9.83
CA PHE A 280 -11.95 -1.67 -9.71
C PHE A 280 -12.52 -1.25 -11.05
N ASP A 281 -11.67 -1.01 -12.03
CA ASP A 281 -12.08 -0.65 -13.38
C ASP A 281 -11.39 -1.53 -14.42
N PRO A 282 -11.98 -2.70 -14.76
CA PRO A 282 -11.43 -3.61 -15.75
C PRO A 282 -11.27 -3.02 -17.16
N LYS A 283 -11.86 -1.84 -17.41
CA LYS A 283 -11.74 -1.14 -18.70
C LYS A 283 -10.51 -0.23 -18.76
N LEU A 284 -9.83 -0.04 -17.63
CA LEU A 284 -8.61 0.73 -17.56
C LEU A 284 -7.49 -0.08 -18.22
N GLN A 285 -7.17 0.28 -19.46
CA GLN A 285 -5.99 -0.25 -20.13
C GLN A 285 -4.85 0.77 -19.96
N LEU A 286 -3.74 0.32 -19.40
CA LEU A 286 -2.53 1.14 -19.43
C LEU A 286 -2.06 1.27 -20.87
N PRO A 287 -1.62 2.48 -21.29
CA PRO A 287 -0.93 2.61 -22.56
C PRO A 287 0.35 1.75 -22.53
N PRO A 288 0.72 1.17 -23.66
CA PRO A 288 1.89 0.31 -23.77
C PRO A 288 3.19 1.02 -23.37
#